data_8661dd7ce1d68830ecb8e6280ef49ebb
#
_entry.id   8661dd7ce1d68830ecb8e6280ef49ebb
#
_cell.length_a   1.000
_cell.length_b   1.000
_cell.length_c   1.000
_cell.angle_alpha   90.00
_cell.angle_beta   90.00
_cell.angle_gamma   90.00
#
_symmetry.space_group_name_H-M   'P 1'
#
loop_
_entity.id
_entity.type
_entity.pdbx_description
1 polymer ?
#
loop_
_entity_poly.entity_id
_entity_poly.type
_entity_poly.pdbx_seq_one_letter_code
_entity_poly.pdbx_strand_id
1 'polypeptide(L)'
;MISRRTFLGSALATASLAGCASGPRLLAYDGPPITSVVVNKGERRMLAFAGDAVACEHRVDLGSSPVGPKRWEGDGRTPEGLYFVDRRNPRSQYHLSVGISYPNAQDVAYAAVLGRPPGGDIFFHGTPREKRRGTDWTAGCMAVSNREVEELYAMLRDGTPVLINP
;
A
#
# COMPACT_ATOMS: atom_id res chain seq x y z
N MET A 1 62.08 47.17 -13.16
CA MET A 1 61.39 46.06 -13.93
C MET A 1 60.62 45.19 -12.95
N ILE A 2 59.31 45.38 -12.84
CA ILE A 2 58.45 44.63 -11.92
C ILE A 2 57.53 43.78 -12.76
N SER A 3 57.70 42.43 -12.63
CA SER A 3 56.89 41.43 -13.38
C SER A 3 55.56 41.19 -12.64
N ARG A 4 54.45 41.45 -13.33
CA ARG A 4 53.10 41.13 -12.87
C ARG A 4 52.78 39.66 -13.20
N ARG A 5 52.67 38.81 -12.19
CA ARG A 5 52.13 37.45 -12.33
C ARG A 5 50.61 37.50 -12.15
N THR A 6 49.91 37.22 -13.22
CA THR A 6 48.44 37.06 -13.23
C THR A 6 48.07 35.66 -12.73
N PHE A 7 47.37 35.58 -11.59
CA PHE A 7 46.76 34.33 -11.12
C PHE A 7 45.38 34.17 -11.79
N LEU A 8 45.28 33.18 -12.63
CA LEU A 8 43.96 32.69 -13.10
C LEU A 8 43.40 31.74 -12.05
N GLY A 9 42.39 32.20 -11.33
CA GLY A 9 41.61 31.38 -10.40
C GLY A 9 40.54 30.60 -11.20
N SER A 10 40.72 29.29 -11.28
CA SER A 10 39.66 28.40 -11.80
C SER A 10 38.61 28.19 -10.74
N ALA A 11 37.42 28.73 -10.95
CA ALA A 11 36.22 28.43 -10.14
C ALA A 11 35.65 27.11 -10.56
N LEU A 12 35.79 26.07 -9.73
CA LEU A 12 35.03 24.81 -9.89
C LEU A 12 33.59 25.05 -9.46
N ALA A 13 32.69 25.07 -10.42
CA ALA A 13 31.25 25.05 -10.14
C ALA A 13 30.83 23.61 -9.78
N THR A 14 30.63 23.34 -8.50
CA THR A 14 30.00 22.10 -8.03
C THR A 14 28.50 22.16 -8.29
N ALA A 15 28.04 21.50 -9.35
CA ALA A 15 26.62 21.29 -9.60
C ALA A 15 26.06 20.28 -8.61
N SER A 16 25.36 20.76 -7.57
CA SER A 16 24.60 19.92 -6.63
C SER A 16 23.38 19.36 -7.36
N LEU A 17 23.42 18.09 -7.75
CA LEU A 17 22.25 17.32 -8.18
C LEU A 17 21.35 17.08 -6.96
N ALA A 18 20.47 18.03 -6.67
CA ALA A 18 19.36 17.82 -5.74
C ALA A 18 18.39 16.84 -6.39
N GLY A 19 18.57 15.56 -6.12
CA GLY A 19 17.60 14.52 -6.46
C GLY A 19 16.33 14.76 -5.65
N CYS A 20 15.32 15.35 -6.25
CA CYS A 20 13.98 15.45 -5.67
C CYS A 20 13.38 14.04 -5.56
N ALA A 21 13.65 13.35 -4.46
CA ALA A 21 12.80 12.27 -4.00
C ALA A 21 11.50 12.91 -3.53
N SER A 22 10.50 13.02 -4.40
CA SER A 22 9.18 13.49 -4.01
C SER A 22 8.58 12.47 -3.04
N GLY A 23 8.39 12.89 -1.79
CA GLY A 23 7.67 12.11 -0.77
C GLY A 23 6.21 11.86 -1.16
N PRO A 24 5.46 11.09 -0.33
CA PRO A 24 4.06 10.80 -0.58
C PRO A 24 3.22 12.08 -0.72
N ARG A 25 2.30 12.08 -1.69
CA ARG A 25 1.33 13.17 -1.84
C ARG A 25 0.09 12.86 -1.02
N LEU A 26 -0.28 13.76 -0.13
CA LEU A 26 -1.58 13.72 0.54
C LEU A 26 -2.58 14.46 -0.34
N LEU A 27 -3.31 13.69 -1.15
CA LEU A 27 -4.33 14.22 -2.05
C LEU A 27 -5.59 14.61 -1.28
N ALA A 28 -6.34 15.60 -1.76
CA ALA A 28 -7.71 15.82 -1.38
C ALA A 28 -8.63 14.97 -2.28
N TYR A 29 -9.67 14.40 -1.70
CA TYR A 29 -10.72 13.68 -2.43
C TYR A 29 -12.03 14.44 -2.33
N ASP A 30 -12.53 14.89 -3.45
CA ASP A 30 -13.79 15.65 -3.60
C ASP A 30 -14.89 14.87 -4.35
N GLY A 31 -14.63 13.61 -4.64
CA GLY A 31 -15.59 12.69 -5.27
C GLY A 31 -16.67 12.20 -4.29
N PRO A 32 -17.63 11.41 -4.79
CA PRO A 32 -18.67 10.81 -3.97
C PRO A 32 -18.08 9.89 -2.89
N PRO A 33 -18.69 9.80 -1.68
CA PRO A 33 -18.18 8.94 -0.61
C PRO A 33 -18.04 7.49 -1.05
N ILE A 34 -16.89 6.87 -0.77
CA ILE A 34 -16.68 5.45 -1.01
C ILE A 34 -17.45 4.65 0.03
N THR A 35 -18.32 3.77 -0.45
CA THR A 35 -19.23 2.96 0.36
C THR A 35 -18.72 1.55 0.62
N SER A 36 -17.86 1.01 -0.26
CA SER A 36 -17.24 -0.30 -0.09
C SER A 36 -16.02 -0.49 -0.98
N VAL A 37 -15.20 -1.48 -0.62
CA VAL A 37 -14.10 -1.98 -1.43
C VAL A 37 -14.28 -3.48 -1.61
N VAL A 38 -14.07 -3.98 -2.83
CA VAL A 38 -14.04 -5.41 -3.15
C VAL A 38 -12.68 -5.77 -3.72
N VAL A 39 -12.05 -6.79 -3.18
CA VAL A 39 -10.80 -7.35 -3.69
C VAL A 39 -11.06 -8.77 -4.16
N ASN A 40 -10.83 -9.05 -5.45
CA ASN A 40 -10.86 -10.39 -6.02
C ASN A 40 -9.43 -10.90 -6.16
N LYS A 41 -9.01 -11.76 -5.27
CA LYS A 41 -7.63 -12.27 -5.20
C LYS A 41 -7.24 -13.04 -6.46
N GLY A 42 -8.15 -13.88 -6.98
CA GLY A 42 -7.93 -14.65 -8.21
C GLY A 42 -7.64 -13.77 -9.42
N GLU A 43 -8.29 -12.60 -9.49
CA GLU A 43 -8.13 -11.64 -10.58
C GLU A 43 -7.00 -10.63 -10.33
N ARG A 44 -6.45 -10.57 -9.12
CA ARG A 44 -5.51 -9.51 -8.68
C ARG A 44 -6.11 -8.12 -8.88
N ARG A 45 -7.36 -7.97 -8.50
CA ARG A 45 -8.17 -6.79 -8.82
C ARG A 45 -8.87 -6.27 -7.57
N MET A 46 -8.85 -4.98 -7.41
CA MET A 46 -9.54 -4.25 -6.36
C MET A 46 -10.42 -3.19 -7.01
N LEU A 47 -11.65 -3.07 -6.49
CA LEU A 47 -12.62 -2.04 -6.90
C LEU A 47 -13.08 -1.27 -5.67
N ALA A 48 -13.14 0.04 -5.76
CA ALA A 48 -13.82 0.89 -4.78
C ALA A 48 -15.15 1.38 -5.37
N PHE A 49 -16.20 1.34 -4.57
CA PHE A 49 -17.55 1.69 -4.98
C PHE A 49 -18.04 2.95 -4.26
N ALA A 50 -18.77 3.77 -5.00
CA ALA A 50 -19.57 4.87 -4.48
C ALA A 50 -21.04 4.56 -4.77
N GLY A 51 -21.77 3.99 -3.80
CA GLY A 51 -23.05 3.33 -4.06
C GLY A 51 -22.86 2.14 -5.00
N ASP A 52 -23.61 2.11 -6.10
CA ASP A 52 -23.52 1.05 -7.12
C ASP A 52 -22.50 1.34 -8.22
N ALA A 53 -21.88 2.51 -8.22
CA ALA A 53 -20.91 2.91 -9.22
C ALA A 53 -19.48 2.57 -8.81
N VAL A 54 -18.69 2.06 -9.76
CA VAL A 54 -17.24 1.87 -9.57
C VAL A 54 -16.56 3.23 -9.62
N ALA A 55 -15.97 3.66 -8.50
CA ALA A 55 -15.22 4.91 -8.38
C ALA A 55 -13.79 4.76 -8.87
N CYS A 56 -13.14 3.64 -8.55
CA CYS A 56 -11.83 3.30 -9.11
C CYS A 56 -11.61 1.78 -9.13
N GLU A 57 -10.69 1.37 -10.00
CA GLU A 57 -10.24 -0.01 -10.13
C GLU A 57 -8.72 -0.04 -10.23
N HIS A 58 -8.09 -0.92 -9.44
CA HIS A 58 -6.64 -1.08 -9.42
C HIS A 58 -6.24 -2.56 -9.44
N ARG A 59 -5.09 -2.85 -10.04
CA ARG A 59 -4.43 -4.13 -9.88
C ARG A 59 -3.71 -4.16 -8.53
N VAL A 60 -3.86 -5.27 -7.81
CA VAL A 60 -3.17 -5.51 -6.53
C VAL A 60 -2.19 -6.68 -6.63
N ASP A 61 -1.04 -6.56 -5.97
CA ASP A 61 -0.17 -7.68 -5.65
C ASP A 61 -0.48 -8.14 -4.23
N LEU A 62 -0.49 -9.43 -4.01
CA LEU A 62 -0.92 -10.08 -2.78
C LEU A 62 0.28 -10.61 -1.96
N GLY A 63 -0.02 -11.35 -0.93
CA GLY A 63 0.96 -12.14 -0.20
C GLY A 63 1.65 -13.17 -1.11
N SER A 64 2.89 -13.53 -0.78
CA SER A 64 3.73 -14.46 -1.57
C SER A 64 3.16 -15.87 -1.69
N SER A 65 2.14 -16.21 -0.90
CA SER A 65 1.35 -17.44 -0.99
C SER A 65 -0.12 -17.07 -1.28
N PRO A 66 -0.47 -16.64 -2.50
CA PRO A 66 -1.72 -15.92 -2.76
C PRO A 66 -3.00 -16.76 -2.67
N VAL A 67 -2.89 -18.09 -2.71
CA VAL A 67 -4.03 -19.01 -2.73
C VAL A 67 -4.55 -19.31 -1.33
N GLY A 68 -5.85 -19.15 -1.14
CA GLY A 68 -6.56 -19.40 0.11
C GLY A 68 -6.38 -18.27 1.15
N PRO A 69 -7.20 -18.31 2.22
CA PRO A 69 -7.22 -17.27 3.23
C PRO A 69 -5.98 -17.31 4.15
N LYS A 70 -5.63 -16.16 4.71
CA LYS A 70 -4.64 -16.06 5.78
C LYS A 70 -5.12 -16.83 7.01
N ARG A 71 -4.22 -17.62 7.63
CA ARG A 71 -4.53 -18.48 8.76
C ARG A 71 -3.68 -18.21 10.01
N TRP A 72 -2.41 -17.79 9.81
CA TRP A 72 -1.50 -17.45 10.90
C TRP A 72 -0.44 -16.45 10.46
N GLU A 73 0.25 -15.90 11.41
CA GLU A 73 1.37 -15.00 11.16
C GLU A 73 2.50 -15.71 10.38
N GLY A 74 2.98 -15.07 9.32
CA GLY A 74 4.07 -15.60 8.50
C GLY A 74 3.66 -16.60 7.42
N ASP A 75 2.36 -16.89 7.22
CA ASP A 75 1.90 -17.80 6.16
C ASP A 75 2.00 -17.21 4.74
N GLY A 76 2.32 -15.92 4.63
CA GLY A 76 2.46 -15.23 3.36
C GLY A 76 1.14 -15.02 2.61
N ARG A 77 0.00 -15.20 3.27
CA ARG A 77 -1.33 -15.12 2.63
C ARG A 77 -2.01 -13.80 2.91
N THR A 78 -2.80 -13.33 1.95
CA THR A 78 -3.77 -12.25 2.13
C THR A 78 -5.08 -12.85 2.66
N PRO A 79 -5.71 -12.23 3.68
CA PRO A 79 -6.95 -12.76 4.25
C PRO A 79 -8.11 -12.74 3.25
N GLU A 80 -9.14 -13.52 3.52
CA GLU A 80 -10.42 -13.58 2.81
C GLU A 80 -11.56 -13.35 3.81
N GLY A 81 -12.58 -12.61 3.39
CA GLY A 81 -13.72 -12.26 4.24
C GLY A 81 -14.01 -10.77 4.25
N LEU A 82 -14.86 -10.37 5.21
CA LEU A 82 -15.26 -8.98 5.40
C LEU A 82 -14.43 -8.34 6.53
N TYR A 83 -13.82 -7.22 6.18
CA TYR A 83 -13.06 -6.36 7.08
C TYR A 83 -13.50 -4.90 6.91
N PHE A 84 -12.89 -3.99 7.66
CA PHE A 84 -13.18 -2.56 7.59
C PHE A 84 -11.86 -1.79 7.57
N VAL A 85 -11.81 -0.68 6.86
CA VAL A 85 -10.71 0.27 7.02
C VAL A 85 -10.68 0.76 8.46
N ASP A 86 -9.54 0.66 9.13
CA ASP A 86 -9.43 0.97 10.56
C ASP A 86 -8.29 1.92 10.93
N ARG A 87 -7.32 2.12 10.06
CA ARG A 87 -6.15 2.97 10.34
C ARG A 87 -5.44 3.45 9.10
N ARG A 88 -4.67 4.52 9.25
CA ARG A 88 -3.86 5.13 8.19
C ARG A 88 -2.45 5.38 8.68
N ASN A 89 -1.46 5.13 7.83
CA ASN A 89 -0.07 5.42 8.12
C ASN A 89 0.57 6.30 7.02
N PRO A 90 0.73 7.61 7.27
CA PRO A 90 1.39 8.53 6.33
C PRO A 90 2.91 8.36 6.29
N ARG A 91 3.48 7.61 7.23
CA ARG A 91 4.92 7.32 7.35
C ARG A 91 5.23 5.84 7.08
N SER A 92 4.48 5.24 6.17
CA SER A 92 4.70 3.86 5.75
C SER A 92 6.05 3.73 5.03
N GLN A 93 6.78 2.65 5.33
CA GLN A 93 7.98 2.28 4.55
C GLN A 93 7.66 1.95 3.09
N TYR A 94 6.39 1.73 2.78
CA TYR A 94 5.86 1.47 1.45
C TYR A 94 5.05 2.66 0.92
N HIS A 95 5.57 3.88 1.08
CA HIS A 95 5.01 5.14 0.63
C HIS A 95 3.87 5.65 1.52
N LEU A 96 2.65 5.18 1.37
CA LEU A 96 1.49 5.36 2.24
C LEU A 96 0.87 4.00 2.52
N SER A 97 0.06 3.90 3.60
CA SER A 97 -0.75 2.70 3.80
C SER A 97 -2.09 2.98 4.48
N VAL A 98 -3.08 2.15 4.10
CA VAL A 98 -4.44 2.12 4.65
C VAL A 98 -4.68 0.72 5.19
N GLY A 99 -4.86 0.59 6.50
CA GLY A 99 -5.04 -0.68 7.20
C GLY A 99 -6.47 -1.17 7.19
N ILE A 100 -6.63 -2.48 7.36
CA ILE A 100 -7.91 -3.13 7.53
C ILE A 100 -7.97 -3.86 8.87
N SER A 101 -9.17 -4.11 9.38
CA SER A 101 -9.46 -4.68 10.69
C SER A 101 -9.17 -6.19 10.82
N TYR A 102 -8.18 -6.70 10.09
CA TYR A 102 -7.67 -8.06 10.29
C TYR A 102 -6.77 -8.10 11.54
N PRO A 103 -6.87 -9.14 12.41
CA PRO A 103 -7.77 -10.27 12.33
C PRO A 103 -9.16 -9.97 12.95
N ASN A 104 -10.22 -10.56 12.39
CA ASN A 104 -11.52 -10.60 13.02
C ASN A 104 -11.62 -11.78 14.01
N ALA A 105 -12.77 -11.93 14.71
CA ALA A 105 -12.94 -12.98 15.71
C ALA A 105 -12.82 -14.40 15.15
N GLN A 106 -13.20 -14.62 13.87
CA GLN A 106 -13.09 -15.93 13.23
C GLN A 106 -11.64 -16.26 12.91
N ASP A 107 -10.85 -15.27 12.44
CA ASP A 107 -9.43 -15.42 12.17
C ASP A 107 -8.66 -15.79 13.45
N VAL A 108 -8.97 -15.09 14.56
CA VAL A 108 -8.38 -15.37 15.88
C VAL A 108 -8.73 -16.78 16.34
N ALA A 109 -10.00 -17.18 16.28
CA ALA A 109 -10.45 -18.50 16.69
C ALA A 109 -9.78 -19.61 15.87
N TYR A 110 -9.67 -19.42 14.55
CA TYR A 110 -9.01 -20.39 13.68
C TYR A 110 -7.52 -20.54 13.98
N ALA A 111 -6.81 -19.42 14.13
CA ALA A 111 -5.38 -19.43 14.47
C ALA A 111 -5.12 -20.11 15.85
N ALA A 112 -6.00 -19.88 16.83
CA ALA A 112 -5.94 -20.50 18.14
C ALA A 112 -6.05 -22.03 18.08
N VAL A 113 -6.93 -22.58 17.23
CA VAL A 113 -7.03 -24.04 16.99
C VAL A 113 -5.72 -24.61 16.44
N LEU A 114 -4.99 -23.83 15.65
CA LEU A 114 -3.68 -24.22 15.11
C LEU A 114 -2.53 -23.99 16.10
N GLY A 115 -2.78 -23.42 17.28
CA GLY A 115 -1.75 -23.07 18.26
C GLY A 115 -0.79 -21.97 17.74
N ARG A 116 -1.26 -21.06 16.88
CA ARG A 116 -0.46 -20.01 16.25
C ARG A 116 -1.12 -18.64 16.42
N PRO A 117 -0.34 -17.54 16.47
CA PRO A 117 -0.90 -16.20 16.39
C PRO A 117 -1.49 -15.94 14.99
N PRO A 118 -2.62 -15.23 14.89
CA PRO A 118 -3.21 -14.89 13.58
C PRO A 118 -2.33 -13.90 12.79
N GLY A 119 -1.49 -13.14 13.48
CA GLY A 119 -0.81 -11.97 12.95
C GLY A 119 -1.73 -10.76 12.87
N GLY A 120 -1.33 -9.77 12.08
CA GLY A 120 -2.04 -8.50 11.92
C GLY A 120 -1.41 -7.68 10.81
N ASP A 121 -1.61 -6.35 10.89
CA ASP A 121 -0.93 -5.38 10.02
C ASP A 121 -1.13 -5.63 8.52
N ILE A 122 -2.38 -5.93 8.14
CA ILE A 122 -2.78 -6.03 6.74
C ILE A 122 -3.21 -4.65 6.23
N PHE A 123 -2.56 -4.21 5.15
CA PHE A 123 -2.73 -2.89 4.56
C PHE A 123 -2.87 -2.95 3.04
N PHE A 124 -3.54 -1.96 2.47
CA PHE A 124 -3.22 -1.45 1.14
C PHE A 124 -2.01 -0.53 1.26
N HIS A 125 -0.97 -0.73 0.43
CA HIS A 125 0.23 0.09 0.46
C HIS A 125 0.90 0.23 -0.91
N GLY A 126 1.83 1.17 -1.04
CA GLY A 126 2.56 1.37 -2.27
C GLY A 126 3.59 0.28 -2.58
N THR A 127 4.12 0.29 -3.79
CA THR A 127 5.14 -0.66 -4.25
C THR A 127 6.50 0.03 -4.34
N PRO A 128 7.54 -0.44 -3.62
CA PRO A 128 8.90 0.06 -3.76
C PRO A 128 9.45 -0.20 -5.17
N ARG A 129 10.38 0.64 -5.61
CA ARG A 129 10.94 0.57 -6.98
C ARG A 129 11.64 -0.75 -7.30
N GLU A 130 12.22 -1.41 -6.30
CA GLU A 130 12.91 -2.69 -6.42
C GLU A 130 11.96 -3.89 -6.55
N LYS A 131 10.66 -3.68 -6.31
CA LYS A 131 9.65 -4.72 -6.45
C LYS A 131 8.97 -4.63 -7.80
N ARG A 132 8.91 -5.79 -8.47
CA ARG A 132 8.17 -5.90 -9.73
C ARG A 132 6.70 -6.11 -9.45
N ARG A 133 5.83 -5.27 -10.04
CA ARG A 133 4.38 -5.47 -9.98
C ARG A 133 3.96 -6.77 -10.68
N GLY A 134 2.94 -7.42 -10.15
CA GLY A 134 2.41 -8.67 -10.67
C GLY A 134 3.14 -9.92 -10.20
N THR A 135 3.86 -9.85 -9.07
CA THR A 135 4.66 -10.98 -8.56
C THR A 135 4.22 -11.50 -7.20
N ASP A 136 3.19 -10.94 -6.57
CA ASP A 136 2.67 -11.36 -5.25
C ASP A 136 3.80 -11.51 -4.21
N TRP A 137 4.36 -10.41 -3.78
CA TRP A 137 5.61 -10.36 -3.01
C TRP A 137 5.45 -9.99 -1.54
N THR A 138 4.23 -9.64 -1.10
CA THR A 138 4.02 -9.14 0.26
C THR A 138 3.97 -10.27 1.30
N ALA A 139 3.98 -9.92 2.58
CA ALA A 139 3.75 -10.87 3.67
C ALA A 139 2.26 -11.13 3.97
N GLY A 140 1.36 -10.61 3.11
CA GLY A 140 -0.09 -10.72 3.24
C GLY A 140 -0.85 -9.44 2.96
N CYS A 141 -0.17 -8.31 2.83
CA CYS A 141 -0.75 -7.03 2.43
C CYS A 141 -1.18 -7.02 0.96
N MET A 142 -1.88 -5.97 0.57
CA MET A 142 -2.33 -5.69 -0.80
C MET A 142 -1.54 -4.50 -1.34
N ALA A 143 -0.57 -4.78 -2.23
CA ALA A 143 0.28 -3.74 -2.79
C ALA A 143 -0.29 -3.20 -4.10
N VAL A 144 -0.33 -1.87 -4.21
CA VAL A 144 -0.70 -1.11 -5.41
C VAL A 144 0.46 -0.20 -5.81
N SER A 145 0.37 0.57 -6.88
CA SER A 145 1.39 1.58 -7.18
C SER A 145 1.37 2.72 -6.14
N ASN A 146 2.45 3.49 -6.05
CA ASN A 146 2.52 4.64 -5.15
C ASN A 146 1.44 5.68 -5.45
N ARG A 147 1.12 5.91 -6.72
CA ARG A 147 0.04 6.80 -7.12
C ARG A 147 -1.34 6.27 -6.70
N GLU A 148 -1.60 4.99 -6.91
CA GLU A 148 -2.87 4.36 -6.55
C GLU A 148 -3.08 4.37 -5.03
N VAL A 149 -2.03 4.13 -4.22
CA VAL A 149 -2.19 4.24 -2.76
C VAL A 149 -2.41 5.68 -2.28
N GLU A 150 -1.88 6.69 -2.97
CA GLU A 150 -2.21 8.11 -2.70
C GLU A 150 -3.70 8.38 -2.92
N GLU A 151 -4.28 7.84 -4.01
CA GLU A 151 -5.72 7.92 -4.30
C GLU A 151 -6.54 7.19 -3.23
N LEU A 152 -6.19 5.94 -2.90
CA LEU A 152 -6.87 5.16 -1.85
C LEU A 152 -6.77 5.83 -0.47
N TYR A 153 -5.63 6.39 -0.15
CA TYR A 153 -5.41 7.10 1.10
C TYR A 153 -6.31 8.34 1.23
N ALA A 154 -6.57 9.03 0.13
CA ALA A 154 -7.44 10.20 0.09
C ALA A 154 -8.93 9.82 0.19
N MET A 155 -9.36 8.76 -0.54
CA MET A 155 -10.78 8.43 -0.71
C MET A 155 -11.35 7.48 0.35
N LEU A 156 -10.56 6.54 0.87
CA LEU A 156 -11.04 5.56 1.85
C LEU A 156 -11.11 6.19 3.24
N ARG A 157 -12.20 5.97 3.95
CA ARG A 157 -12.43 6.45 5.32
C ARG A 157 -12.48 5.28 6.28
N ASP A 158 -12.14 5.52 7.54
CA ASP A 158 -12.29 4.54 8.60
C ASP A 158 -13.75 4.08 8.67
N GLY A 159 -13.96 2.78 8.84
CA GLY A 159 -15.27 2.15 8.78
C GLY A 159 -15.73 1.73 7.38
N THR A 160 -15.01 2.09 6.29
CA THR A 160 -15.33 1.59 4.95
C THR A 160 -15.19 0.07 4.89
N PRO A 161 -16.25 -0.69 4.53
CA PRO A 161 -16.18 -2.14 4.40
C PRO A 161 -15.28 -2.57 3.24
N VAL A 162 -14.51 -3.64 3.49
CA VAL A 162 -13.57 -4.25 2.54
C VAL A 162 -13.86 -5.74 2.47
N LEU A 163 -14.47 -6.18 1.38
CA LEU A 163 -14.71 -7.59 1.09
C LEU A 163 -13.55 -8.16 0.27
N ILE A 164 -12.92 -9.21 0.77
CA ILE A 164 -11.82 -9.90 0.08
C ILE A 164 -12.30 -11.29 -0.32
N ASN A 165 -12.46 -11.50 -1.61
CA ASN A 165 -12.87 -12.75 -2.24
C ASN A 165 -11.64 -13.59 -2.66
N PRO A 166 -11.78 -14.91 -2.79
CA PRO A 166 -10.77 -15.80 -3.35
C PRO A 166 -10.22 -15.39 -4.71
#